data_b8c8e678798a7a34a566496a1bdadd20
#
_entry.id   b8c8e678798a7a34a566496a1bdadd20
#
_cell.length_a   1.000
_cell.length_b   1.000
_cell.length_c   1.000
_cell.angle_alpha   90.00
_cell.angle_beta   90.00
_cell.angle_gamma   90.00
#
_symmetry.space_group_name_H-M   'P 1'
#
loop_
_entity.id
_entity.type
_entity.pdbx_description
1 polymer ?
#
loop_
_entity_poly.entity_id
_entity_poly.type
_entity_poly.pdbx_seq_one_letter_code
_entity_poly.pdbx_strand_id
1 'polypeptide(L)'
;GLCIILLALCVGMTTWFAVGLLLILPIVITLAKETGKPFLLLVLPLLSFLSVMHGLMPPHPGPVIAIEALHADMGKVILWALVLGIPVAAIAGPFFAKIAVKRVDVATPQFTPSVSAGQSLPTFGITIFTVLLPVILLLAGTLVELLQAKEALWGKVGLFIGNPVIALLLSVLFAMWAFG
;
A
#
# COMPACT_ATOMS: atom_id res chain seq x y z
N GLY A 1 -8.82 18.88 0.31
CA GLY A 1 -8.28 18.42 -0.98
C GLY A 1 -6.77 18.21 -0.96
N LEU A 2 -5.97 19.27 -0.70
CA LEU A 2 -4.51 19.19 -0.79
C LEU A 2 -3.91 18.13 0.18
N CYS A 3 -4.39 18.07 1.41
CA CYS A 3 -3.91 17.07 2.39
C CYS A 3 -4.10 15.62 1.91
N ILE A 4 -5.22 15.31 1.25
CA ILE A 4 -5.47 13.97 0.68
C ILE A 4 -4.49 13.68 -0.45
N ILE A 5 -4.21 14.68 -1.31
CA ILE A 5 -3.25 14.55 -2.41
C ILE A 5 -1.85 14.26 -1.87
N LEU A 6 -1.40 15.04 -0.90
CA LEU A 6 -0.08 14.85 -0.27
C LEU A 6 0.01 13.48 0.43
N LEU A 7 -1.03 13.10 1.16
CA LEU A 7 -1.10 11.81 1.81
C LEU A 7 -1.07 10.66 0.79
N ALA A 8 -1.87 10.77 -0.29
CA ALA A 8 -1.90 9.78 -1.36
C ALA A 8 -0.56 9.69 -2.11
N LEU A 9 0.12 10.81 -2.31
CA LEU A 9 1.46 10.85 -2.90
C LEU A 9 2.46 10.11 -2.00
N CYS A 10 2.57 10.51 -0.73
CA CYS A 10 3.52 9.90 0.21
C CYS A 10 3.27 8.41 0.40
N VAL A 11 2.02 8.01 0.62
CA VAL A 11 1.65 6.61 0.80
C VAL A 11 1.80 5.84 -0.51
N GLY A 12 1.41 6.41 -1.64
CA GLY A 12 1.52 5.79 -2.96
C GLY A 12 2.95 5.55 -3.43
N MET A 13 3.92 6.29 -2.93
CA MET A 13 5.34 6.05 -3.21
C MET A 13 5.89 4.81 -2.49
N THR A 14 5.31 4.42 -1.37
CA THR A 14 5.87 3.41 -0.47
C THR A 14 5.01 2.16 -0.31
N THR A 15 3.71 2.27 -0.60
CA THR A 15 2.75 1.18 -0.40
C THR A 15 2.07 0.78 -1.70
N TRP A 16 1.65 -0.47 -1.76
CA TRP A 16 0.83 -0.95 -2.87
C TRP A 16 -0.51 -0.21 -2.92
N PHE A 17 -1.02 0.01 -4.13
CA PHE A 17 -2.28 0.72 -4.37
C PHE A 17 -3.42 0.24 -3.45
N ALA A 18 -3.64 -1.08 -3.37
CA ALA A 18 -4.72 -1.65 -2.55
C ALA A 18 -4.54 -1.36 -1.06
N VAL A 19 -3.32 -1.45 -0.54
CA VAL A 19 -3.01 -1.17 0.87
C VAL A 19 -3.20 0.32 1.17
N GLY A 20 -2.66 1.20 0.31
CA GLY A 20 -2.84 2.64 0.45
C GLY A 20 -4.31 3.05 0.39
N LEU A 21 -5.08 2.43 -0.50
CA LEU A 21 -6.52 2.66 -0.60
C LEU A 21 -7.26 2.23 0.68
N LEU A 22 -7.02 1.02 1.16
CA LEU A 22 -7.65 0.50 2.38
C LEU A 22 -7.35 1.35 3.62
N LEU A 23 -6.13 1.89 3.71
CA LEU A 23 -5.73 2.75 4.84
C LEU A 23 -6.37 4.14 4.77
N ILE A 24 -6.44 4.74 3.58
CA ILE A 24 -6.85 6.14 3.44
C ILE A 24 -8.34 6.29 3.17
N LEU A 25 -8.99 5.30 2.56
CA LEU A 25 -10.41 5.37 2.20
C LEU A 25 -11.34 5.67 3.38
N PRO A 26 -11.20 5.04 4.56
CA PRO A 26 -12.01 5.38 5.74
C PRO A 26 -11.85 6.86 6.15
N ILE A 27 -10.64 7.40 6.07
CA ILE A 27 -10.35 8.81 6.37
C ILE A 27 -11.09 9.71 5.37
N VAL A 28 -11.05 9.37 4.08
CA VAL A 28 -11.76 10.13 3.02
C VAL A 28 -13.26 10.08 3.21
N ILE A 29 -13.83 8.94 3.58
CA ILE A 29 -15.26 8.78 3.86
C ILE A 29 -15.67 9.66 5.05
N THR A 30 -14.91 9.60 6.16
CA THR A 30 -15.16 10.43 7.35
C THR A 30 -15.07 11.90 7.00
N LEU A 31 -14.03 12.31 6.27
CA LEU A 31 -13.83 13.69 5.86
C LEU A 31 -14.95 14.19 4.93
N ALA A 32 -15.46 13.35 4.01
CA ALA A 32 -16.60 13.69 3.17
C ALA A 32 -17.85 13.97 4.00
N LYS A 33 -18.12 13.12 5.00
CA LYS A 33 -19.26 13.28 5.93
C LYS A 33 -19.14 14.55 6.78
N GLU A 34 -18.00 14.77 7.40
CA GLU A 34 -17.78 15.91 8.29
C GLU A 34 -17.75 17.25 7.57
N THR A 35 -17.18 17.28 6.36
CA THR A 35 -17.07 18.53 5.58
C THR A 35 -18.25 18.80 4.67
N GLY A 36 -19.18 17.85 4.50
CA GLY A 36 -20.31 17.94 3.54
C GLY A 36 -19.88 18.03 2.08
N LYS A 37 -18.60 17.71 1.76
CA LYS A 37 -18.09 17.75 0.40
C LYS A 37 -18.48 16.49 -0.37
N PRO A 38 -18.77 16.59 -1.68
CA PRO A 38 -19.03 15.43 -2.50
C PRO A 38 -17.91 14.38 -2.39
N PHE A 39 -18.27 13.12 -2.17
CA PHE A 39 -17.33 12.02 -1.98
C PHE A 39 -16.33 11.89 -3.16
N LEU A 40 -16.83 12.02 -4.40
CA LEU A 40 -16.01 11.98 -5.61
C LEU A 40 -14.88 13.03 -5.61
N LEU A 41 -15.13 14.21 -5.03
CA LEU A 41 -14.14 15.30 -4.99
C LEU A 41 -12.93 14.94 -4.12
N LEU A 42 -13.08 13.99 -3.23
CA LEU A 42 -12.04 13.54 -2.29
C LEU A 42 -11.43 12.20 -2.72
N VAL A 43 -12.26 11.26 -3.21
CA VAL A 43 -11.80 9.92 -3.55
C VAL A 43 -11.06 9.87 -4.89
N LEU A 44 -11.49 10.63 -5.91
CA LEU A 44 -10.80 10.61 -7.21
C LEU A 44 -9.35 11.10 -7.14
N PRO A 45 -9.01 12.18 -6.42
CA PRO A 45 -7.60 12.53 -6.16
C PRO A 45 -6.83 11.41 -5.46
N LEU A 46 -7.42 10.76 -4.44
CA LEU A 46 -6.80 9.62 -3.78
C LEU A 46 -6.46 8.51 -4.77
N LEU A 47 -7.47 8.05 -5.53
CA LEU A 47 -7.32 6.96 -6.49
C LEU A 47 -6.28 7.26 -7.56
N SER A 48 -6.31 8.47 -8.14
CA SER A 48 -5.40 8.84 -9.22
C SER A 48 -3.95 8.92 -8.75
N PHE A 49 -3.67 9.54 -7.61
CA PHE A 49 -2.31 9.62 -7.09
C PHE A 49 -1.77 8.25 -6.67
N LEU A 50 -2.56 7.43 -5.97
CA LEU A 50 -2.14 6.06 -5.63
C LEU A 50 -1.89 5.23 -6.89
N SER A 51 -2.77 5.30 -7.90
CA SER A 51 -2.64 4.51 -9.13
C SER A 51 -1.42 4.92 -9.95
N VAL A 52 -1.23 6.21 -10.16
CA VAL A 52 -0.11 6.72 -10.95
C VAL A 52 1.23 6.43 -10.27
N MET A 53 1.32 6.63 -8.96
CA MET A 53 2.54 6.31 -8.22
C MET A 53 2.83 4.81 -8.25
N HIS A 54 1.82 3.96 -8.06
CA HIS A 54 1.98 2.51 -8.15
C HIS A 54 2.45 2.03 -9.53
N GLY A 55 1.96 2.64 -10.59
CA GLY A 55 2.30 2.26 -11.97
C GLY A 55 3.64 2.80 -12.48
N LEU A 56 4.12 3.93 -11.97
CA LEU A 56 5.31 4.61 -12.49
C LEU A 56 6.50 4.61 -11.54
N MET A 57 6.26 4.53 -10.22
CA MET A 57 7.28 4.77 -9.21
C MET A 57 7.94 3.48 -8.73
N PRO A 58 9.28 3.32 -8.83
CA PRO A 58 9.99 2.33 -8.04
C PRO A 58 9.83 2.64 -6.53
N PRO A 59 9.79 1.65 -5.64
CA PRO A 59 10.17 0.24 -5.83
C PRO A 59 9.02 -0.71 -6.23
N HIS A 60 7.94 -0.23 -6.82
CA HIS A 60 6.85 -1.12 -7.23
C HIS A 60 7.31 -2.12 -8.30
N PRO A 61 6.80 -3.37 -8.27
CA PRO A 61 7.32 -4.44 -9.13
C PRO A 61 7.28 -4.14 -10.63
N GLY A 62 6.18 -3.55 -11.11
CA GLY A 62 6.04 -3.22 -12.53
C GLY A 62 7.15 -2.31 -13.06
N PRO A 63 7.35 -1.11 -12.47
CA PRO A 63 8.46 -0.22 -12.82
C PRO A 63 9.83 -0.87 -12.68
N VAL A 64 10.07 -1.64 -11.61
CA VAL A 64 11.37 -2.31 -11.40
C VAL A 64 11.67 -3.30 -12.52
N ILE A 65 10.71 -4.16 -12.87
CA ILE A 65 10.87 -5.11 -13.98
C ILE A 65 11.16 -4.39 -15.30
N ALA A 66 10.45 -3.29 -15.57
CA ALA A 66 10.68 -2.51 -16.78
C ALA A 66 12.07 -1.86 -16.80
N ILE A 67 12.53 -1.32 -15.65
CA ILE A 67 13.87 -0.76 -15.51
C ILE A 67 14.94 -1.80 -15.81
N GLU A 68 14.81 -2.99 -15.25
CA GLU A 68 15.74 -4.10 -15.48
C GLU A 68 15.73 -4.54 -16.93
N ALA A 69 14.56 -4.75 -17.52
CA ALA A 69 14.42 -5.20 -18.90
C ALA A 69 14.97 -4.21 -19.94
N LEU A 70 14.88 -2.91 -19.63
CA LEU A 70 15.35 -1.84 -20.52
C LEU A 70 16.76 -1.34 -20.18
N HIS A 71 17.41 -1.92 -19.17
CA HIS A 71 18.70 -1.45 -18.62
C HIS A 71 18.70 0.05 -18.33
N ALA A 72 17.56 0.58 -17.84
CA ALA A 72 17.38 1.99 -17.56
C ALA A 72 18.00 2.39 -16.20
N ASP A 73 18.36 3.66 -16.07
CA ASP A 73 18.84 4.22 -14.79
C ASP A 73 17.66 4.46 -13.85
N MET A 74 17.66 3.78 -12.70
CA MET A 74 16.58 3.85 -11.70
C MET A 74 16.35 5.29 -11.20
N GLY A 75 17.42 6.05 -10.98
CA GLY A 75 17.32 7.43 -10.50
C GLY A 75 16.63 8.35 -11.50
N LYS A 76 16.95 8.20 -12.80
CA LYS A 76 16.27 8.92 -13.87
C LYS A 76 14.81 8.54 -13.98
N VAL A 77 14.48 7.24 -13.84
CA VAL A 77 13.08 6.78 -13.87
C VAL A 77 12.29 7.36 -12.70
N ILE A 78 12.84 7.40 -11.49
CA ILE A 78 12.20 8.05 -10.33
C ILE A 78 11.94 9.53 -10.62
N LEU A 79 12.91 10.24 -11.13
CA LEU A 79 12.78 11.66 -11.46
C LEU A 79 11.67 11.89 -12.49
N TRP A 80 11.67 11.13 -13.58
CA TRP A 80 10.64 11.24 -14.61
C TRP A 80 9.27 10.77 -14.14
N ALA A 81 9.21 9.76 -13.27
CA ALA A 81 7.97 9.33 -12.64
C ALA A 81 7.33 10.45 -11.81
N LEU A 82 8.12 11.26 -11.12
CA LEU A 82 7.61 12.44 -10.40
C LEU A 82 7.21 13.57 -11.36
N VAL A 83 8.07 13.90 -12.32
CA VAL A 83 7.84 15.00 -13.27
C VAL A 83 6.59 14.76 -14.13
N LEU A 84 6.37 13.54 -14.58
CA LEU A 84 5.21 13.17 -15.40
C LEU A 84 4.02 12.69 -14.55
N GLY A 85 4.29 11.90 -13.51
CA GLY A 85 3.25 11.31 -12.69
C GLY A 85 2.43 12.32 -11.90
N ILE A 86 3.06 13.34 -11.32
CA ILE A 86 2.33 14.35 -10.55
C ILE A 86 1.33 15.13 -11.45
N PRO A 87 1.72 15.68 -12.61
CA PRO A 87 0.76 16.32 -13.51
C PRO A 87 -0.35 15.40 -14.00
N VAL A 88 -0.01 14.16 -14.38
CA VAL A 88 -1.00 13.16 -14.83
C VAL A 88 -2.00 12.87 -13.70
N ALA A 89 -1.52 12.59 -12.48
CA ALA A 89 -2.39 12.36 -11.34
C ALA A 89 -3.24 13.59 -10.98
N ALA A 90 -2.71 14.81 -11.15
CA ALA A 90 -3.45 16.04 -10.91
C ALA A 90 -4.57 16.25 -11.93
N ILE A 91 -4.34 15.90 -13.19
CA ILE A 91 -5.37 15.98 -14.25
C ILE A 91 -6.43 14.90 -14.02
N ALA A 92 -6.02 13.64 -13.84
CA ALA A 92 -6.93 12.50 -13.68
C ALA A 92 -7.67 12.51 -12.33
N GLY A 93 -7.11 13.15 -11.30
CA GLY A 93 -7.69 13.23 -9.95
C GLY A 93 -8.46 14.53 -9.72
N PRO A 94 -7.82 15.53 -9.12
CA PRO A 94 -8.53 16.73 -8.66
C PRO A 94 -9.15 17.55 -9.78
N PHE A 95 -8.57 17.60 -10.98
CA PHE A 95 -9.16 18.31 -12.09
C PHE A 95 -10.39 17.58 -12.63
N PHE A 96 -10.26 16.29 -12.90
CA PHE A 96 -11.38 15.46 -13.36
C PHE A 96 -12.49 15.37 -12.30
N ALA A 97 -12.14 15.28 -11.01
CA ALA A 97 -13.12 15.27 -9.93
C ALA A 97 -14.06 16.49 -9.95
N LYS A 98 -13.53 17.69 -10.24
CA LYS A 98 -14.35 18.92 -10.36
C LYS A 98 -15.35 18.85 -11.51
N ILE A 99 -15.04 18.10 -12.55
CA ILE A 99 -15.95 17.89 -13.68
C ILE A 99 -16.96 16.79 -13.34
N ALA A 100 -16.49 15.70 -12.78
CA ALA A 100 -17.30 14.52 -12.44
C ALA A 100 -18.43 14.85 -11.46
N VAL A 101 -18.14 15.61 -10.40
CA VAL A 101 -19.15 15.99 -9.38
C VAL A 101 -20.29 16.87 -9.93
N LYS A 102 -20.11 17.50 -11.09
CA LYS A 102 -21.17 18.28 -11.74
C LYS A 102 -22.14 17.41 -12.54
N ARG A 103 -21.76 16.18 -12.85
CA ARG A 103 -22.51 15.27 -13.73
C ARG A 103 -23.00 14.01 -13.03
N VAL A 104 -22.32 13.62 -11.97
CA VAL A 104 -22.60 12.36 -11.26
C VAL A 104 -22.67 12.67 -9.77
N ASP A 105 -23.78 12.35 -9.15
CA ASP A 105 -23.94 12.37 -7.70
C ASP A 105 -23.73 10.95 -7.17
N VAL A 106 -22.71 10.79 -6.34
CA VAL A 106 -22.39 9.52 -5.67
C VAL A 106 -22.56 9.72 -4.19
N ALA A 107 -23.51 9.00 -3.61
CA ALA A 107 -23.69 9.00 -2.17
C ALA A 107 -22.41 8.58 -1.45
N THR A 108 -22.05 9.27 -0.38
CA THR A 108 -20.92 8.89 0.46
C THR A 108 -21.18 7.50 1.05
N PRO A 109 -20.31 6.50 0.83
CA PRO A 109 -20.49 5.18 1.37
C PRO A 109 -20.65 5.22 2.89
N GLN A 110 -21.56 4.41 3.41
CA GLN A 110 -21.66 4.21 4.85
C GLN A 110 -20.62 3.16 5.24
N PHE A 111 -19.49 3.62 5.76
CA PHE A 111 -18.53 2.73 6.38
C PHE A 111 -19.01 2.48 7.82
N THR A 112 -19.81 1.46 7.99
CA THR A 112 -20.03 0.87 9.31
C THR A 112 -18.91 -0.16 9.47
N PRO A 113 -17.97 0.02 10.39
CA PRO A 113 -17.08 -1.06 10.76
C PRO A 113 -18.01 -2.18 11.24
N SER A 114 -18.08 -3.28 10.51
CA SER A 114 -18.81 -4.46 10.96
C SER A 114 -17.99 -5.17 12.05
N VAL A 115 -17.78 -4.49 13.15
CA VAL A 115 -17.40 -5.15 14.39
C VAL A 115 -18.70 -5.80 14.84
N SER A 116 -18.87 -7.07 14.55
CA SER A 116 -20.00 -7.83 15.10
C SER A 116 -19.97 -7.64 16.61
N ALA A 117 -21.09 -7.17 17.17
CA ALA A 117 -21.20 -7.01 18.61
C ALA A 117 -20.91 -8.37 19.26
N GLY A 118 -19.78 -8.52 19.95
CA GLY A 118 -19.32 -9.76 20.56
C GLY A 118 -17.98 -10.32 20.04
N GLN A 119 -17.43 -9.81 18.94
CA GLN A 119 -16.05 -10.14 18.56
C GLN A 119 -15.06 -9.34 19.39
N SER A 120 -14.23 -10.05 20.16
CA SER A 120 -13.09 -9.43 20.85
C SER A 120 -12.10 -8.95 19.79
N LEU A 121 -11.80 -7.65 19.79
CA LEU A 121 -10.75 -7.12 18.92
C LEU A 121 -9.41 -7.79 19.26
N PRO A 122 -8.59 -8.12 18.24
CA PRO A 122 -7.27 -8.67 18.49
C PRO A 122 -6.46 -7.73 19.36
N THR A 123 -5.63 -8.29 20.23
CA THR A 123 -4.76 -7.47 21.08
C THR A 123 -3.75 -6.72 20.24
N PHE A 124 -3.36 -5.54 20.70
CA PHE A 124 -2.35 -4.70 20.04
C PHE A 124 -1.05 -5.46 19.73
N GLY A 125 -0.61 -6.33 20.67
CA GLY A 125 0.57 -7.16 20.49
C GLY A 125 0.46 -8.14 19.33
N ILE A 126 -0.66 -8.85 19.19
CA ILE A 126 -0.90 -9.78 18.08
C ILE A 126 -0.94 -9.02 16.76
N THR A 127 -1.59 -7.86 16.73
CA THR A 127 -1.66 -7.03 15.52
C THR A 127 -0.28 -6.59 15.06
N ILE A 128 0.54 -6.03 15.96
CA ILE A 128 1.92 -5.62 15.62
C ILE A 128 2.76 -6.81 15.18
N PHE A 129 2.69 -7.93 15.92
CA PHE A 129 3.45 -9.12 15.57
C PHE A 129 3.08 -9.62 14.17
N THR A 130 1.79 -9.67 13.82
CA THR A 130 1.31 -10.10 12.50
C THR A 130 1.86 -9.19 11.38
N VAL A 131 1.84 -7.86 11.61
CA VAL A 131 2.36 -6.90 10.63
C VAL A 131 3.87 -6.99 10.46
N LEU A 132 4.60 -7.23 11.54
CA LEU A 132 6.07 -7.34 11.51
C LEU A 132 6.56 -8.73 11.10
N LEU A 133 5.73 -9.76 11.18
CA LEU A 133 6.12 -11.15 10.93
C LEU A 133 6.85 -11.34 9.59
N PRO A 134 6.35 -10.85 8.43
CA PRO A 134 7.07 -11.01 7.17
C PRO A 134 8.46 -10.36 7.21
N VAL A 135 8.60 -9.20 7.85
CA VAL A 135 9.89 -8.52 8.00
C VAL A 135 10.84 -9.32 8.87
N ILE A 136 10.35 -9.87 9.97
CA ILE A 136 11.15 -10.71 10.90
C ILE A 136 11.66 -11.96 10.16
N LEU A 137 10.81 -12.61 9.37
CA LEU A 137 11.21 -13.81 8.61
C LEU A 137 12.24 -13.48 7.53
N LEU A 138 12.07 -12.38 6.79
CA LEU A 138 13.05 -11.90 5.80
C LEU A 138 14.40 -11.58 6.46
N LEU A 139 14.39 -10.90 7.61
CA LEU A 139 15.61 -10.59 8.35
C LEU A 139 16.29 -11.85 8.88
N ALA A 140 15.55 -12.89 9.27
CA ALA A 140 16.13 -14.16 9.66
C ALA A 140 16.92 -14.80 8.52
N GLY A 141 16.41 -14.77 7.29
CA GLY A 141 17.14 -15.22 6.09
C GLY A 141 18.42 -14.42 5.85
N THR A 142 18.33 -13.10 5.91
CA THR A 142 19.48 -12.20 5.77
C THR A 142 20.54 -12.46 6.86
N LEU A 143 20.11 -12.71 8.09
CA LEU A 143 21.04 -13.01 9.19
C LEU A 143 21.81 -14.30 8.95
N VAL A 144 21.17 -15.35 8.43
CA VAL A 144 21.83 -16.60 8.05
C VAL A 144 22.89 -16.35 6.98
N GLU A 145 22.62 -15.49 6.01
CA GLU A 145 23.58 -15.12 4.97
C GLU A 145 24.79 -14.38 5.54
N LEU A 146 24.56 -13.42 6.43
CA LEU A 146 25.62 -12.66 7.08
C LEU A 146 26.51 -13.54 7.97
N LEU A 147 25.93 -14.53 8.67
CA LEU A 147 26.66 -15.47 9.52
C LEU A 147 27.33 -16.60 8.72
N GLN A 148 27.20 -16.62 7.40
CA GLN A 148 27.74 -17.67 6.52
C GLN A 148 27.35 -19.10 6.93
N ALA A 149 26.20 -19.25 7.59
CA ALA A 149 25.77 -20.51 8.20
C ALA A 149 24.89 -21.36 7.27
N LYS A 150 25.04 -21.20 5.95
CA LYS A 150 24.18 -21.82 4.92
C LYS A 150 24.16 -23.34 4.94
N GLU A 151 25.27 -23.97 5.32
CA GLU A 151 25.40 -25.43 5.35
C GLU A 151 24.78 -26.09 6.60
N ALA A 152 24.64 -25.36 7.68
CA ALA A 152 24.01 -25.87 8.89
C ALA A 152 22.49 -26.08 8.68
N LEU A 153 21.91 -27.08 9.34
CA LEU A 153 20.48 -27.38 9.22
C LEU A 153 19.61 -26.15 9.55
N TRP A 154 19.93 -25.43 10.62
CA TRP A 154 19.22 -24.21 11.01
C TRP A 154 19.40 -23.07 9.98
N GLY A 155 20.54 -23.03 9.30
CA GLY A 155 20.80 -22.10 8.22
C GLY A 155 19.90 -22.39 7.00
N LYS A 156 19.77 -23.65 6.61
CA LYS A 156 18.86 -24.06 5.49
C LYS A 156 17.41 -23.73 5.82
N VAL A 157 16.97 -23.98 7.06
CA VAL A 157 15.62 -23.61 7.53
C VAL A 157 15.45 -22.09 7.53
N GLY A 158 16.43 -21.33 8.04
CA GLY A 158 16.40 -19.87 8.07
C GLY A 158 16.30 -19.25 6.67
N LEU A 159 17.06 -19.77 5.70
CA LEU A 159 16.97 -19.34 4.29
C LEU A 159 15.63 -19.70 3.66
N PHE A 160 15.07 -20.87 3.98
CA PHE A 160 13.77 -21.29 3.48
C PHE A 160 12.64 -20.36 3.99
N ILE A 161 12.55 -20.15 5.32
CA ILE A 161 11.52 -19.26 5.89
C ILE A 161 11.75 -17.79 5.57
N GLY A 162 13.00 -17.39 5.34
CA GLY A 162 13.38 -16.05 4.89
C GLY A 162 13.21 -15.81 3.39
N ASN A 163 12.81 -16.83 2.62
CA ASN A 163 12.43 -16.61 1.23
C ASN A 163 11.18 -15.71 1.17
N PRO A 164 11.15 -14.64 0.34
CA PRO A 164 10.05 -13.68 0.32
C PRO A 164 8.66 -14.32 0.13
N VAL A 165 8.55 -15.32 -0.74
CA VAL A 165 7.29 -16.00 -1.01
C VAL A 165 6.83 -16.80 0.21
N ILE A 166 7.74 -17.54 0.85
CA ILE A 166 7.46 -18.35 2.03
C ILE A 166 7.15 -17.45 3.24
N ALA A 167 7.92 -16.39 3.44
CA ALA A 167 7.71 -15.42 4.52
C ALA A 167 6.33 -14.77 4.43
N LEU A 168 5.91 -14.36 3.24
CA LEU A 168 4.58 -13.79 3.02
C LEU A 168 3.47 -14.83 3.21
N LEU A 169 3.65 -16.05 2.69
CA LEU A 169 2.68 -17.13 2.85
C LEU A 169 2.47 -17.46 4.34
N LEU A 170 3.56 -17.65 5.09
CA LEU A 170 3.49 -17.94 6.52
C LEU A 170 2.82 -16.79 7.30
N SER A 171 3.10 -15.56 6.91
CA SER A 171 2.49 -14.38 7.53
C SER A 171 0.99 -14.29 7.26
N VAL A 172 0.53 -14.62 6.05
CA VAL A 172 -0.89 -14.69 5.73
C VAL A 172 -1.58 -15.81 6.50
N LEU A 173 -0.99 -17.00 6.56
CA LEU A 173 -1.54 -18.13 7.33
C LEU A 173 -1.64 -17.79 8.83
N PHE A 174 -0.61 -17.14 9.37
CA PHE A 174 -0.65 -16.66 10.75
C PHE A 174 -1.75 -15.61 10.96
N ALA A 175 -1.89 -14.65 10.04
CA ALA A 175 -2.95 -13.64 10.10
C ALA A 175 -4.36 -14.28 10.07
N MET A 176 -4.57 -15.26 9.20
CA MET A 176 -5.84 -16.02 9.15
C MET A 176 -6.13 -16.77 10.45
N TRP A 177 -5.10 -17.33 11.07
CA TRP A 177 -5.28 -18.00 12.38
C TRP A 177 -5.50 -17.00 13.53
N ALA A 178 -4.80 -15.87 13.52
CA ALA A 178 -4.85 -14.89 14.61
C ALA A 178 -6.11 -14.01 14.59
N PHE A 179 -6.70 -13.79 13.41
CA PHE A 179 -7.84 -12.87 13.20
C PHE A 179 -9.11 -13.56 12.67
N GLY A 180 -9.01 -14.81 12.21
CA GLY A 180 -10.13 -15.63 11.74
C GLY A 180 -10.73 -16.42 12.86
#